data_bbab6876583d18efe9c9d3f61e104dcf
#
_entry.id   bbab6876583d18efe9c9d3f61e104dcf
#
_cell.length_a   1.000
_cell.length_b   1.000
_cell.length_c   1.000
_cell.angle_alpha   90.00
_cell.angle_beta   90.00
_cell.angle_gamma   90.00
#
_symmetry.space_group_name_H-M   'P 1'
#
loop_
_entity.id
_entity.type
_entity.pdbx_description
1 polymer ?
#
loop_
_entity_poly.entity_id
_entity_poly.type
_entity_poly.pdbx_seq_one_letter_code
_entity_poly.pdbx_strand_id
1 'polypeptide(L)'
;MKTRREFIGGTLAFVAMSLAAGTLPFEVTVRPVVGDATAALQKAFDDCFLAGGGTVTVERGEYAVKGLRLRSGTTLLLRSGAILKASRNCDDYDILASDRIEPVPADDFAPGVVWVTPRKRKTNDHLLKCASRWNNAVIRILRARNVKVIGEPGAVIDGCDSYDPVGEEHFRGVHGISVHDSTNCVFSGYTIRNTGNWAHNVWRCADLRFDNLTILGGHDGIHFSVCDRVKIADCTMRTGDDCVAGFDNEDVAVRGCSFNTACSAFRFGGRRVLIEGCRSWGPAEYPIRNSLPKADQISGSHGKPGAGWRTMLALFTYYSDFTIKVRNDPGEITVRNCSVENAQRFLHYNFSGNETWQKNRPLRSILFENVTATGLGLSLCAYGDAGEKFSLALKGCRFSFAKPQREFIRAAHVESLSLDGVSVEGVDGPCVRSWGDVAKPRSDGLKGIEPDIISATEPFKVRPI
;
A
#
# COMPACT_ATOMS: atom_id res chain seq x y z
N MET A 1 -41.05 2.50 63.03
CA MET A 1 -41.24 3.76 62.30
C MET A 1 -40.10 3.91 61.31
N LYS A 2 -40.37 3.68 60.04
CA LYS A 2 -39.81 4.35 58.85
C LYS A 2 -40.23 3.55 57.63
N THR A 3 -40.97 4.18 56.81
CA THR A 3 -41.68 3.75 55.62
C THR A 3 -40.77 3.35 54.46
N ARG A 4 -41.07 2.20 53.88
CA ARG A 4 -40.61 1.76 52.57
C ARG A 4 -41.28 2.63 51.48
N ARG A 5 -40.45 3.20 50.59
CA ARG A 5 -40.93 3.68 49.28
C ARG A 5 -40.70 2.58 48.27
N GLU A 6 -41.73 2.08 47.68
CA GLU A 6 -41.74 1.21 46.54
C GLU A 6 -41.39 2.01 45.28
N PHE A 7 -40.37 1.55 44.54
CA PHE A 7 -40.07 2.03 43.20
C PHE A 7 -40.74 1.10 42.22
N ILE A 8 -41.74 1.59 41.52
CA ILE A 8 -42.41 0.90 40.45
C ILE A 8 -41.45 0.90 39.24
N GLY A 9 -40.89 -0.27 38.93
CA GLY A 9 -40.10 -0.51 37.73
C GLY A 9 -41.04 -0.67 36.53
N GLY A 10 -41.09 0.32 35.67
CA GLY A 10 -41.69 0.20 34.37
C GLY A 10 -40.79 -0.58 33.41
N THR A 11 -41.17 -1.80 33.09
CA THR A 11 -40.53 -2.63 32.06
C THR A 11 -40.92 -2.07 30.71
N LEU A 12 -40.02 -1.37 30.03
CA LEU A 12 -40.12 -1.05 28.61
C LEU A 12 -39.85 -2.33 27.82
N ALA A 13 -40.92 -2.99 27.37
CA ALA A 13 -40.84 -4.06 26.40
C ALA A 13 -40.42 -3.47 25.05
N PHE A 14 -39.20 -3.69 24.64
CA PHE A 14 -38.78 -3.51 23.25
C PHE A 14 -39.43 -4.62 22.42
N VAL A 15 -40.48 -4.28 21.72
CA VAL A 15 -41.01 -5.12 20.64
C VAL A 15 -40.03 -5.06 19.49
N ALA A 16 -39.20 -6.09 19.38
CA ALA A 16 -38.43 -6.32 18.17
C ALA A 16 -39.42 -6.74 17.07
N MET A 17 -39.87 -5.82 16.27
CA MET A 17 -40.56 -6.14 15.03
C MET A 17 -39.50 -6.74 14.06
N SER A 18 -39.51 -8.07 13.98
CA SER A 18 -38.90 -8.80 12.87
C SER A 18 -39.77 -8.57 11.63
N LEU A 19 -39.38 -7.58 10.85
CA LEU A 19 -39.87 -7.44 9.48
C LEU A 19 -39.09 -8.37 8.57
N ALA A 20 -39.50 -9.62 8.50
CA ALA A 20 -39.18 -10.52 7.41
C ALA A 20 -40.21 -10.27 6.28
N ALA A 21 -40.11 -9.11 5.65
CA ALA A 21 -40.63 -8.90 4.31
C ALA A 21 -39.43 -8.88 3.40
N GLY A 22 -39.31 -9.81 2.48
CA GLY A 22 -38.27 -9.84 1.45
C GLY A 22 -38.43 -8.62 0.53
N THR A 23 -37.91 -7.46 0.97
CA THR A 23 -37.74 -6.33 0.09
C THR A 23 -36.65 -6.71 -0.89
N LEU A 24 -36.98 -6.66 -2.18
CA LEU A 24 -35.98 -6.78 -3.23
C LEU A 24 -34.83 -5.81 -2.93
N PRO A 25 -33.57 -6.22 -3.14
CA PRO A 25 -32.44 -5.32 -2.92
C PRO A 25 -32.63 -4.06 -3.78
N PHE A 26 -32.30 -2.90 -3.20
CA PHE A 26 -32.36 -1.65 -3.94
C PHE A 26 -31.44 -1.72 -5.15
N GLU A 27 -31.97 -1.42 -6.33
CA GLU A 27 -31.20 -1.38 -7.57
C GLU A 27 -31.53 -0.10 -8.33
N VAL A 28 -30.50 0.62 -8.73
CA VAL A 28 -30.63 1.81 -9.58
C VAL A 28 -29.57 1.81 -10.66
N THR A 29 -29.98 2.21 -11.86
CA THR A 29 -29.09 2.31 -13.01
C THR A 29 -28.88 3.77 -13.38
N VAL A 30 -27.62 4.21 -13.41
CA VAL A 30 -27.21 5.55 -13.84
C VAL A 30 -26.67 5.47 -15.27
N ARG A 31 -27.25 6.29 -16.15
CA ARG A 31 -26.81 6.45 -17.55
C ARG A 31 -25.95 7.69 -17.72
N PRO A 32 -25.13 7.75 -18.77
CA PRO A 32 -24.33 8.93 -19.05
C PRO A 32 -25.18 10.21 -19.10
N VAL A 33 -24.65 11.26 -18.49
CA VAL A 33 -25.24 12.60 -18.52
C VAL A 33 -24.26 13.55 -19.19
N VAL A 34 -24.80 14.61 -19.82
CA VAL A 34 -23.94 15.65 -20.38
C VAL A 34 -23.39 16.50 -19.25
N GLY A 35 -22.04 16.64 -19.20
CA GLY A 35 -21.36 17.43 -18.20
C GLY A 35 -21.05 16.66 -16.91
N ASP A 36 -21.17 17.34 -15.76
CA ASP A 36 -20.81 16.81 -14.45
C ASP A 36 -21.86 15.80 -13.93
N ALA A 37 -21.44 14.56 -13.78
CA ALA A 37 -22.27 13.46 -13.30
C ALA A 37 -22.27 13.31 -11.76
N THR A 38 -21.50 14.12 -11.04
CA THR A 38 -21.27 13.95 -9.59
C THR A 38 -22.57 13.91 -8.80
N ALA A 39 -23.46 14.90 -9.03
CA ALA A 39 -24.72 15.00 -8.30
C ALA A 39 -25.67 13.81 -8.56
N ALA A 40 -25.75 13.36 -9.82
CA ALA A 40 -26.60 12.22 -10.19
C ALA A 40 -26.11 10.92 -9.57
N LEU A 41 -24.81 10.65 -9.64
CA LEU A 41 -24.20 9.47 -9.01
C LEU A 41 -24.27 9.54 -7.49
N GLN A 42 -23.98 10.69 -6.89
CA GLN A 42 -24.05 10.84 -5.44
C GLN A 42 -25.46 10.61 -4.91
N LYS A 43 -26.48 11.16 -5.62
CA LYS A 43 -27.88 10.91 -5.28
C LYS A 43 -28.21 9.41 -5.31
N ALA A 44 -27.77 8.69 -6.34
CA ALA A 44 -27.99 7.26 -6.45
C ALA A 44 -27.35 6.47 -5.27
N PHE A 45 -26.14 6.85 -4.84
CA PHE A 45 -25.49 6.24 -3.67
C PHE A 45 -26.20 6.59 -2.36
N ASP A 46 -26.67 7.82 -2.20
CA ASP A 46 -27.38 8.25 -1.01
C ASP A 46 -28.79 7.55 -0.92
N ASP A 47 -29.51 7.45 -2.02
CA ASP A 47 -30.77 6.71 -2.11
C ASP A 47 -30.56 5.21 -1.78
N CYS A 48 -29.50 4.60 -2.33
CA CYS A 48 -29.13 3.22 -2.04
C CYS A 48 -28.84 3.01 -0.54
N PHE A 49 -28.10 3.91 0.08
CA PHE A 49 -27.84 3.87 1.52
C PHE A 49 -29.12 4.02 2.35
N LEU A 50 -29.97 4.97 2.00
CA LEU A 50 -31.24 5.21 2.69
C LEU A 50 -32.21 4.02 2.58
N ALA A 51 -32.13 3.26 1.49
CA ALA A 51 -32.86 2.02 1.31
C ALA A 51 -32.29 0.83 2.11
N GLY A 52 -31.20 1.03 2.86
CA GLY A 52 -30.54 -0.03 3.63
C GLY A 52 -29.42 -0.76 2.89
N GLY A 53 -29.06 -0.31 1.70
CA GLY A 53 -28.03 -0.88 0.83
C GLY A 53 -28.60 -1.44 -0.46
N GLY A 54 -27.70 -1.82 -1.37
CA GLY A 54 -28.06 -2.36 -2.68
C GLY A 54 -27.01 -2.10 -3.75
N THR A 55 -27.43 -2.02 -5.02
CA THR A 55 -26.54 -1.86 -6.16
C THR A 55 -26.85 -0.59 -6.97
N VAL A 56 -25.83 0.21 -7.18
CA VAL A 56 -25.82 1.30 -8.13
C VAL A 56 -25.04 0.86 -9.36
N THR A 57 -25.72 0.61 -10.45
CA THR A 57 -25.13 0.22 -11.73
C THR A 57 -24.85 1.46 -12.59
N VAL A 58 -23.61 1.58 -13.04
CA VAL A 58 -23.17 2.64 -13.95
C VAL A 58 -23.02 2.01 -15.34
N GLU A 59 -23.85 2.43 -16.27
CA GLU A 59 -23.87 1.92 -17.64
C GLU A 59 -22.63 2.37 -18.43
N ARG A 60 -22.42 1.75 -19.60
CA ARG A 60 -21.37 2.12 -20.53
C ARG A 60 -21.42 3.61 -20.85
N GLY A 61 -20.28 4.29 -20.78
CA GLY A 61 -20.11 5.70 -21.13
C GLY A 61 -19.13 6.42 -20.21
N GLU A 62 -18.89 7.70 -20.49
CA GLU A 62 -18.01 8.55 -19.70
C GLU A 62 -18.81 9.41 -18.72
N TYR A 63 -18.31 9.49 -17.49
CA TYR A 63 -18.93 10.22 -16.38
C TYR A 63 -17.88 11.14 -15.75
N ALA A 64 -17.98 12.44 -16.02
CA ALA A 64 -17.12 13.42 -15.34
C ALA A 64 -17.56 13.55 -13.87
N VAL A 65 -16.63 13.42 -12.93
CA VAL A 65 -16.91 13.42 -11.49
C VAL A 65 -15.90 14.24 -10.71
N LYS A 66 -16.37 14.83 -9.59
CA LYS A 66 -15.59 15.68 -8.68
C LYS A 66 -15.50 15.12 -7.25
N GLY A 67 -15.48 13.82 -7.12
CA GLY A 67 -15.45 13.14 -5.84
C GLY A 67 -16.83 12.60 -5.44
N LEU A 68 -16.85 11.29 -5.24
CA LEU A 68 -18.03 10.53 -4.88
C LEU A 68 -17.84 9.94 -3.49
N ARG A 69 -18.90 9.76 -2.74
CA ARG A 69 -18.90 9.09 -1.44
C ARG A 69 -19.79 7.87 -1.49
N LEU A 70 -19.19 6.70 -1.27
CA LEU A 70 -19.94 5.46 -1.07
C LEU A 70 -20.16 5.24 0.43
N ARG A 71 -21.37 4.83 0.77
CA ARG A 71 -21.81 4.57 2.14
C ARG A 71 -21.95 3.06 2.41
N SER A 72 -22.21 2.71 3.65
CA SER A 72 -22.42 1.31 4.05
C SER A 72 -23.48 0.61 3.20
N GLY A 73 -23.24 -0.66 2.89
CA GLY A 73 -24.19 -1.51 2.15
C GLY A 73 -24.24 -1.24 0.64
N THR A 74 -23.46 -0.30 0.12
CA THR A 74 -23.50 0.08 -1.29
C THR A 74 -22.56 -0.76 -2.15
N THR A 75 -23.06 -1.31 -3.23
CA THR A 75 -22.30 -1.88 -4.33
C THR A 75 -22.33 -0.89 -5.50
N LEU A 76 -21.15 -0.40 -5.90
CA LEU A 76 -20.96 0.29 -7.18
C LEU A 76 -20.58 -0.77 -8.22
N LEU A 77 -21.43 -0.94 -9.25
CA LEU A 77 -21.16 -1.83 -10.37
C LEU A 77 -20.91 -0.98 -11.64
N LEU A 78 -19.69 -0.99 -12.11
CA LEU A 78 -19.28 -0.37 -13.37
C LEU A 78 -19.42 -1.39 -14.50
N ARG A 79 -20.34 -1.16 -15.43
CA ARG A 79 -20.51 -2.02 -16.61
C ARG A 79 -19.33 -1.90 -17.57
N SER A 80 -19.20 -2.86 -18.44
CA SER A 80 -18.18 -2.88 -19.49
C SER A 80 -18.17 -1.57 -20.29
N GLY A 81 -17.03 -0.87 -20.30
CA GLY A 81 -16.89 0.43 -20.97
C GLY A 81 -17.49 1.63 -20.20
N ALA A 82 -17.84 1.46 -18.92
CA ALA A 82 -18.10 2.58 -18.03
C ALA A 82 -16.78 3.21 -17.60
N ILE A 83 -16.67 4.55 -17.69
CA ILE A 83 -15.47 5.31 -17.34
C ILE A 83 -15.86 6.43 -16.38
N LEU A 84 -15.43 6.34 -15.13
CA LEU A 84 -15.47 7.47 -14.21
C LEU A 84 -14.24 8.33 -14.46
N LYS A 85 -14.43 9.56 -14.94
CA LYS A 85 -13.36 10.52 -15.23
C LYS A 85 -13.31 11.60 -14.15
N ALA A 86 -12.27 11.59 -13.38
CA ALA A 86 -12.00 12.61 -12.38
C ALA A 86 -11.87 14.01 -12.99
N SER A 87 -12.30 15.05 -12.28
CA SER A 87 -11.90 16.40 -12.65
C SER A 87 -10.38 16.51 -12.56
N ARG A 88 -9.78 17.09 -13.57
CA ARG A 88 -8.33 17.34 -13.59
C ARG A 88 -7.92 18.45 -12.62
N ASN A 89 -8.83 19.36 -12.32
CA ASN A 89 -8.58 20.40 -11.34
C ASN A 89 -8.73 19.83 -9.93
N CYS A 90 -7.62 19.71 -9.20
CA CYS A 90 -7.60 19.17 -7.84
C CYS A 90 -8.32 20.05 -6.82
N ASP A 91 -8.66 21.29 -7.14
CA ASP A 91 -9.45 22.19 -6.30
C ASP A 91 -10.96 21.93 -6.38
N ASP A 92 -11.40 21.13 -7.34
CA ASP A 92 -12.82 20.75 -7.47
C ASP A 92 -13.29 19.73 -6.42
N TYR A 93 -12.37 19.22 -5.59
CA TYR A 93 -12.64 18.17 -4.60
C TYR A 93 -12.72 18.76 -3.19
N ASP A 94 -13.91 19.09 -2.76
CA ASP A 94 -14.15 19.62 -1.41
C ASP A 94 -14.16 18.50 -0.36
N ILE A 95 -13.61 18.82 0.81
CA ILE A 95 -13.78 18.00 2.01
C ILE A 95 -15.06 18.44 2.68
N LEU A 96 -16.09 17.61 2.60
CA LEU A 96 -17.32 17.83 3.33
C LEU A 96 -17.07 17.73 4.84
N ALA A 97 -17.73 18.55 5.63
CA ALA A 97 -17.61 18.50 7.09
C ALA A 97 -17.96 17.10 7.65
N SER A 98 -18.92 16.41 7.01
CA SER A 98 -19.30 15.02 7.34
C SER A 98 -18.24 13.99 6.97
N ASP A 99 -17.28 14.34 6.13
CA ASP A 99 -16.20 13.46 5.68
C ASP A 99 -14.89 13.73 6.43
N ARG A 100 -14.93 14.53 7.49
CA ARG A 100 -13.77 14.69 8.35
C ARG A 100 -13.37 13.33 8.92
N ILE A 101 -12.14 12.97 8.61
CA ILE A 101 -11.49 11.82 9.22
C ILE A 101 -10.95 12.32 10.55
N GLU A 102 -11.28 11.59 11.62
CA GLU A 102 -10.72 11.94 12.92
C GLU A 102 -9.19 11.90 12.88
N PRO A 103 -8.51 12.87 13.46
CA PRO A 103 -7.06 12.83 13.56
C PRO A 103 -6.61 11.52 14.19
N VAL A 104 -5.43 11.09 13.86
CA VAL A 104 -4.78 10.00 14.59
C VAL A 104 -4.73 10.42 16.06
N PRO A 105 -5.26 9.60 17.00
CA PRO A 105 -5.22 9.94 18.42
C PRO A 105 -3.80 10.29 18.88
N ALA A 106 -3.66 11.26 19.75
CA ALA A 106 -2.33 11.68 20.24
C ALA A 106 -1.53 10.53 20.86
N ASP A 107 -2.22 9.55 21.44
CA ASP A 107 -1.62 8.37 22.06
C ASP A 107 -1.07 7.37 21.04
N ASP A 108 -1.47 7.48 19.76
CA ASP A 108 -0.94 6.65 18.67
C ASP A 108 0.39 7.18 18.12
N PHE A 109 0.81 8.37 18.52
CA PHE A 109 2.13 8.88 18.14
C PHE A 109 3.23 8.25 18.99
N ALA A 110 4.36 7.95 18.35
CA ALA A 110 5.51 7.43 19.04
C ALA A 110 6.05 8.46 20.06
N PRO A 111 6.36 8.07 21.31
CA PRO A 111 6.91 8.97 22.29
C PRO A 111 8.21 9.63 21.80
N GLY A 112 8.35 10.92 22.06
CA GLY A 112 9.59 11.65 21.75
C GLY A 112 9.81 11.96 20.27
N VAL A 113 8.80 11.75 19.41
CA VAL A 113 8.89 12.18 18.01
C VAL A 113 8.89 13.71 17.95
N VAL A 114 10.04 14.26 17.63
CA VAL A 114 10.23 15.67 17.37
C VAL A 114 10.40 15.85 15.86
N TRP A 115 9.58 16.67 15.27
CA TRP A 115 9.69 17.05 13.85
C TRP A 115 10.97 17.83 13.59
N VAL A 116 11.99 17.17 13.10
CA VAL A 116 13.36 17.72 13.07
C VAL A 116 13.57 18.74 11.96
N THR A 117 12.71 18.75 10.93
CA THR A 117 12.86 19.72 9.83
C THR A 117 11.53 20.30 9.39
N PRO A 118 11.48 21.54 8.90
CA PRO A 118 10.27 22.12 8.31
C PRO A 118 9.68 21.29 7.19
N ARG A 119 10.51 20.63 6.38
CA ARG A 119 10.09 19.75 5.31
C ARG A 119 9.40 18.49 5.85
N LYS A 120 9.98 17.84 6.84
CA LYS A 120 9.40 16.67 7.50
C LYS A 120 8.12 17.01 8.25
N ARG A 121 8.09 18.17 8.91
CA ARG A 121 6.91 18.66 9.61
C ARG A 121 5.72 18.87 8.67
N LYS A 122 5.99 19.31 7.46
CA LYS A 122 4.95 19.52 6.45
C LYS A 122 4.42 18.21 5.89
N THR A 123 5.27 17.21 5.71
CA THR A 123 4.92 15.94 5.09
C THR A 123 3.97 15.08 5.92
N ASN A 124 4.03 15.18 7.24
CA ASN A 124 3.13 14.41 8.11
C ASN A 124 1.88 15.18 8.53
N ASP A 125 1.69 16.40 8.06
CA ASP A 125 0.46 17.17 8.33
C ASP A 125 -0.80 16.43 7.85
N HIS A 126 -0.69 15.57 6.85
CA HIS A 126 -1.81 14.75 6.38
C HIS A 126 -2.22 13.67 7.39
N LEU A 127 -1.28 13.11 8.14
CA LEU A 127 -1.57 12.16 9.22
C LEU A 127 -2.17 12.86 10.43
N LEU A 128 -1.71 14.07 10.71
CA LEU A 128 -2.17 14.88 11.84
C LEU A 128 -3.49 15.60 11.55
N LYS A 129 -3.71 16.01 10.30
CA LYS A 129 -4.86 16.75 9.83
C LYS A 129 -5.66 15.91 8.85
N CYS A 130 -6.17 14.78 9.31
CA CYS A 130 -6.92 13.86 8.48
C CYS A 130 -8.13 14.46 7.74
N ALA A 131 -8.53 15.68 8.09
CA ALA A 131 -9.49 16.49 7.34
C ALA A 131 -8.84 17.32 6.21
N SER A 132 -7.57 17.06 5.88
CA SER A 132 -6.86 17.83 4.86
C SER A 132 -7.21 17.38 3.45
N ARG A 133 -6.88 18.22 2.47
CA ARG A 133 -6.95 17.88 1.03
C ARG A 133 -6.21 16.61 0.67
N TRP A 134 -5.24 16.18 1.50
CA TRP A 134 -4.51 14.93 1.27
C TRP A 134 -5.41 13.72 1.03
N ASN A 135 -6.53 13.64 1.74
CA ASN A 135 -7.45 12.51 1.64
C ASN A 135 -8.52 12.67 0.56
N ASN A 136 -8.44 13.69 -0.29
CA ASN A 136 -9.33 13.83 -1.44
C ASN A 136 -9.11 12.69 -2.43
N ALA A 137 -10.21 12.16 -2.92
CA ALA A 137 -10.21 11.02 -3.83
C ALA A 137 -11.39 11.08 -4.81
N VAL A 138 -11.26 10.38 -5.93
CA VAL A 138 -12.37 10.20 -6.88
C VAL A 138 -13.53 9.48 -6.19
N ILE A 139 -13.21 8.46 -5.37
CA ILE A 139 -14.19 7.75 -4.54
C ILE A 139 -13.70 7.74 -3.10
N ARG A 140 -14.58 8.12 -2.16
CA ARG A 140 -14.32 8.09 -0.72
C ARG A 140 -15.25 7.10 -0.01
N ILE A 141 -14.69 6.29 0.86
CA ILE A 141 -15.38 5.30 1.69
C ILE A 141 -14.93 5.51 3.12
N LEU A 142 -15.78 6.15 3.93
CA LEU A 142 -15.41 6.58 5.28
C LEU A 142 -16.37 6.01 6.31
N ARG A 143 -15.84 5.35 7.33
CA ARG A 143 -16.63 4.76 8.43
C ARG A 143 -17.80 3.91 7.91
N ALA A 144 -17.51 3.11 6.88
CA ALA A 144 -18.51 2.33 6.16
C ALA A 144 -18.28 0.82 6.33
N ARG A 145 -19.32 0.04 6.08
CA ARG A 145 -19.29 -1.43 6.13
C ARG A 145 -19.97 -2.01 4.90
N ASN A 146 -19.48 -3.16 4.43
CA ASN A 146 -20.09 -3.90 3.32
C ASN A 146 -20.17 -3.06 2.04
N VAL A 147 -19.05 -2.45 1.65
CA VAL A 147 -18.97 -1.64 0.41
C VAL A 147 -18.25 -2.44 -0.67
N LYS A 148 -18.79 -2.39 -1.88
CA LYS A 148 -18.17 -3.04 -3.03
C LYS A 148 -18.00 -2.06 -4.18
N VAL A 149 -16.84 -2.08 -4.81
CA VAL A 149 -16.56 -1.42 -6.10
C VAL A 149 -16.18 -2.52 -7.08
N ILE A 150 -17.09 -2.81 -8.00
CA ILE A 150 -16.95 -3.91 -8.94
C ILE A 150 -16.95 -3.35 -10.36
N GLY A 151 -15.99 -3.76 -11.17
CA GLY A 151 -15.94 -3.45 -12.59
C GLY A 151 -16.07 -4.70 -13.46
N GLU A 152 -16.87 -4.60 -14.51
CA GLU A 152 -16.82 -5.56 -15.60
C GLU A 152 -15.57 -5.30 -16.47
N PRO A 153 -15.12 -6.27 -17.29
CA PRO A 153 -13.97 -6.07 -18.16
C PRO A 153 -14.10 -4.79 -19.02
N GLY A 154 -13.10 -3.90 -18.94
CA GLY A 154 -13.11 -2.60 -19.63
C GLY A 154 -13.74 -1.46 -18.84
N ALA A 155 -14.17 -1.69 -17.60
CA ALA A 155 -14.55 -0.62 -16.68
C ALA A 155 -13.33 0.14 -16.18
N VAL A 156 -13.41 1.48 -16.10
CA VAL A 156 -12.26 2.33 -15.77
C VAL A 156 -12.62 3.39 -14.73
N ILE A 157 -11.73 3.58 -13.77
CA ILE A 157 -11.66 4.77 -12.92
C ILE A 157 -10.41 5.54 -13.37
N ASP A 158 -10.60 6.68 -14.01
CA ASP A 158 -9.53 7.53 -14.53
C ASP A 158 -9.37 8.76 -13.66
N GLY A 159 -8.25 8.86 -12.96
CA GLY A 159 -7.89 10.00 -12.12
C GLY A 159 -7.52 11.25 -12.92
N CYS A 160 -7.42 11.14 -14.27
CA CYS A 160 -7.11 12.22 -15.18
C CYS A 160 -5.89 13.06 -14.80
N ASP A 161 -4.94 12.47 -14.06
CA ASP A 161 -3.78 13.17 -13.52
C ASP A 161 -4.14 14.45 -12.76
N SER A 162 -5.13 14.37 -11.89
CA SER A 162 -5.55 15.47 -11.00
C SER A 162 -4.46 15.79 -9.97
N TYR A 163 -3.32 16.28 -10.47
CA TYR A 163 -2.12 16.57 -9.69
C TYR A 163 -2.07 18.05 -9.32
N ASP A 164 -1.67 18.35 -8.08
CA ASP A 164 -1.51 19.72 -7.61
C ASP A 164 -0.30 20.39 -8.30
N PRO A 165 -0.45 21.57 -8.91
CA PRO A 165 0.68 22.28 -9.54
C PRO A 165 1.83 22.61 -8.57
N VAL A 166 1.56 22.85 -7.30
CA VAL A 166 2.58 23.02 -6.27
C VAL A 166 3.15 21.66 -5.88
N GLY A 167 2.32 20.64 -5.81
CA GLY A 167 2.61 19.23 -5.71
C GLY A 167 3.44 18.79 -4.51
N GLU A 168 3.65 17.46 -4.45
CA GLU A 168 4.36 16.75 -3.42
C GLU A 168 3.73 16.88 -2.01
N GLU A 169 4.40 16.59 -1.04
CA GLU A 169 4.08 16.06 0.27
C GLU A 169 3.11 16.85 1.17
N HIS A 170 2.61 18.00 0.72
CA HIS A 170 1.46 18.64 1.36
C HIS A 170 0.15 18.17 0.77
N PHE A 171 0.16 18.01 -0.53
CA PHE A 171 -0.91 17.53 -1.35
C PHE A 171 -0.35 17.26 -2.76
N ARG A 172 -0.20 16.01 -3.10
CA ARG A 172 0.27 15.60 -4.43
C ARG A 172 -0.82 15.77 -5.47
N GLY A 173 -2.05 15.55 -5.08
CA GLY A 173 -3.22 15.49 -5.94
C GLY A 173 -4.25 14.52 -5.36
N VAL A 174 -5.23 14.18 -6.17
CA VAL A 174 -6.37 13.37 -5.76
C VAL A 174 -6.06 11.88 -5.86
N HIS A 175 -6.34 11.12 -4.80
CA HIS A 175 -6.29 9.67 -4.84
C HIS A 175 -7.37 9.08 -5.75
N GLY A 176 -7.19 7.85 -6.20
CA GLY A 176 -8.25 7.13 -6.89
C GLY A 176 -9.38 6.76 -5.94
N ILE A 177 -9.11 5.92 -4.96
CA ILE A 177 -10.05 5.52 -3.91
C ILE A 177 -9.42 5.72 -2.55
N SER A 178 -10.12 6.43 -1.65
CA SER A 178 -9.70 6.60 -0.25
C SER A 178 -10.67 5.88 0.68
N VAL A 179 -10.12 4.99 1.53
CA VAL A 179 -10.92 4.12 2.43
C VAL A 179 -10.41 4.28 3.84
N HIS A 180 -11.23 4.79 4.75
CA HIS A 180 -10.83 5.01 6.13
C HIS A 180 -11.84 4.45 7.11
N ASP A 181 -11.36 3.88 8.23
CA ASP A 181 -12.17 3.39 9.34
C ASP A 181 -13.34 2.48 8.90
N SER A 182 -13.08 1.62 7.91
CA SER A 182 -14.11 0.85 7.22
C SER A 182 -13.83 -0.66 7.27
N THR A 183 -14.88 -1.47 7.12
CA THR A 183 -14.75 -2.92 7.18
C THR A 183 -15.55 -3.63 6.09
N ASN A 184 -15.07 -4.82 5.69
CA ASN A 184 -15.70 -5.66 4.68
C ASN A 184 -15.90 -4.90 3.36
N CYS A 185 -14.78 -4.43 2.78
CA CYS A 185 -14.77 -3.73 1.51
C CYS A 185 -14.13 -4.60 0.41
N VAL A 186 -14.76 -4.62 -0.76
CA VAL A 186 -14.31 -5.39 -1.93
C VAL A 186 -14.09 -4.47 -3.12
N PHE A 187 -12.92 -4.61 -3.75
CA PHE A 187 -12.49 -3.89 -4.94
C PHE A 187 -12.12 -4.90 -6.00
N SER A 188 -12.82 -4.96 -7.13
CA SER A 188 -12.60 -6.03 -8.09
C SER A 188 -12.90 -5.64 -9.54
N GLY A 189 -12.08 -6.13 -10.47
CA GLY A 189 -12.37 -6.23 -11.90
C GLY A 189 -12.21 -4.97 -12.74
N TYR A 190 -11.92 -3.81 -12.15
CA TYR A 190 -11.75 -2.55 -12.89
C TYR A 190 -10.28 -2.20 -13.15
N THR A 191 -10.10 -1.32 -14.12
CA THR A 191 -8.84 -0.59 -14.28
C THR A 191 -8.92 0.74 -13.55
N ILE A 192 -7.91 1.06 -12.73
CA ILE A 192 -7.72 2.39 -12.15
C ILE A 192 -6.42 2.97 -12.70
N ARG A 193 -6.46 4.21 -13.20
CA ARG A 193 -5.31 4.82 -13.86
C ARG A 193 -5.19 6.31 -13.65
N ASN A 194 -3.99 6.84 -13.88
CA ASN A 194 -3.71 8.27 -13.94
C ASN A 194 -4.20 9.03 -12.70
N THR A 195 -4.05 8.46 -11.52
CA THR A 195 -4.42 9.14 -10.27
C THR A 195 -3.41 10.23 -9.94
N GLY A 196 -3.87 11.34 -9.41
CA GLY A 196 -3.00 12.45 -8.99
C GLY A 196 -2.15 12.11 -7.77
N ASN A 197 -2.55 11.10 -7.01
CA ASN A 197 -1.83 10.50 -5.88
C ASN A 197 -2.01 8.98 -5.95
N TRP A 198 -1.96 8.24 -4.84
CA TRP A 198 -2.08 6.78 -4.80
C TRP A 198 -3.38 6.27 -5.43
N ALA A 199 -3.34 5.14 -6.10
CA ALA A 199 -4.56 4.56 -6.67
C ALA A 199 -5.55 4.14 -5.55
N HIS A 200 -5.05 3.52 -4.49
CA HIS A 200 -5.83 3.23 -3.29
C HIS A 200 -5.10 3.73 -2.05
N ASN A 201 -5.76 4.59 -1.27
CA ASN A 201 -5.30 5.08 0.03
C ASN A 201 -6.18 4.50 1.12
N VAL A 202 -5.64 3.59 1.95
CA VAL A 202 -6.44 2.81 2.90
C VAL A 202 -5.87 2.95 4.31
N TRP A 203 -6.71 3.30 5.26
CA TRP A 203 -6.28 3.56 6.62
C TRP A 203 -7.24 3.01 7.67
N ARG A 204 -6.72 2.27 8.67
CA ARG A 204 -7.49 1.71 9.79
C ARG A 204 -8.72 0.90 9.36
N CYS A 205 -8.50 -0.03 8.47
CA CYS A 205 -9.57 -0.85 7.89
C CYS A 205 -9.36 -2.33 8.18
N ALA A 206 -10.42 -3.12 8.03
CA ALA A 206 -10.34 -4.56 8.19
C ALA A 206 -11.22 -5.31 7.17
N ASP A 207 -10.89 -6.58 6.91
CA ASP A 207 -11.63 -7.44 5.98
C ASP A 207 -11.69 -6.85 4.57
N LEU A 208 -10.52 -6.55 4.02
CA LEU A 208 -10.36 -5.95 2.70
C LEU A 208 -10.02 -7.00 1.66
N ARG A 209 -10.58 -6.82 0.47
CA ARG A 209 -10.26 -7.66 -0.68
C ARG A 209 -10.07 -6.83 -1.94
N PHE A 210 -8.94 -7.04 -2.61
CA PHE A 210 -8.56 -6.46 -3.89
C PHE A 210 -8.31 -7.60 -4.87
N ASP A 211 -9.15 -7.74 -5.90
CA ASP A 211 -9.05 -8.86 -6.85
C ASP A 211 -9.07 -8.39 -8.28
N ASN A 212 -8.24 -8.99 -9.11
CA ASN A 212 -8.28 -8.80 -10.57
C ASN A 212 -8.33 -7.32 -10.96
N LEU A 213 -7.52 -6.49 -10.29
CA LEU A 213 -7.39 -5.08 -10.59
C LEU A 213 -6.25 -4.84 -11.57
N THR A 214 -6.44 -3.86 -12.46
CA THR A 214 -5.35 -3.28 -13.24
C THR A 214 -5.09 -1.86 -12.74
N ILE A 215 -3.89 -1.60 -12.22
CA ILE A 215 -3.50 -0.30 -11.65
C ILE A 215 -2.35 0.28 -12.48
N LEU A 216 -2.54 1.49 -13.01
CA LEU A 216 -1.62 2.12 -13.96
C LEU A 216 -1.38 3.58 -13.56
N GLY A 217 -0.13 3.97 -13.27
CA GLY A 217 0.18 5.37 -12.98
C GLY A 217 1.52 5.60 -12.28
N GLY A 218 1.85 6.86 -12.05
CA GLY A 218 3.15 7.28 -11.51
C GLY A 218 3.28 7.26 -9.98
N HIS A 219 2.26 6.84 -9.25
CA HIS A 219 2.22 6.78 -7.78
C HIS A 219 1.98 5.36 -7.27
N ASP A 220 1.80 5.19 -5.94
CA ASP A 220 1.57 3.87 -5.34
C ASP A 220 0.31 3.20 -5.89
N GLY A 221 0.37 1.88 -5.96
CA GLY A 221 -0.77 1.04 -6.35
C GLY A 221 -1.78 0.90 -5.22
N ILE A 222 -1.48 0.08 -4.22
CA ILE A 222 -2.33 -0.10 -3.04
C ILE A 222 -1.50 0.25 -1.81
N HIS A 223 -1.80 1.39 -1.21
CA HIS A 223 -1.18 1.84 0.03
C HIS A 223 -2.16 1.65 1.18
N PHE A 224 -1.86 0.74 2.11
CA PHE A 224 -2.72 0.48 3.26
C PHE A 224 -1.92 0.39 4.55
N SER A 225 -2.40 1.06 5.59
CA SER A 225 -1.73 1.10 6.88
C SER A 225 -2.71 0.89 8.03
N VAL A 226 -2.25 0.25 9.09
CA VAL A 226 -3.04 -0.06 10.29
C VAL A 226 -4.27 -0.90 9.94
N CYS A 227 -4.10 -1.84 9.00
CA CYS A 227 -5.19 -2.66 8.46
C CYS A 227 -5.03 -4.14 8.84
N ASP A 228 -6.16 -4.84 8.96
CA ASP A 228 -6.20 -6.25 9.33
C ASP A 228 -6.97 -7.09 8.31
N ARG A 229 -6.53 -8.33 8.08
CA ARG A 229 -7.18 -9.30 7.18
C ARG A 229 -7.37 -8.76 5.77
N VAL A 230 -6.24 -8.42 5.15
CA VAL A 230 -6.21 -7.87 3.78
C VAL A 230 -5.83 -8.96 2.79
N LYS A 231 -6.58 -9.09 1.71
CA LYS A 231 -6.30 -10.01 0.61
C LYS A 231 -6.17 -9.23 -0.69
N ILE A 232 -5.07 -9.49 -1.40
CA ILE A 232 -4.78 -8.93 -2.73
C ILE A 232 -4.50 -10.12 -3.63
N ALA A 233 -5.28 -10.28 -4.72
CA ALA A 233 -5.11 -11.42 -5.61
C ALA A 233 -5.24 -11.02 -7.08
N ASP A 234 -4.44 -11.67 -7.94
CA ASP A 234 -4.54 -11.61 -9.39
C ASP A 234 -4.53 -10.17 -9.96
N CYS A 235 -3.85 -9.25 -9.26
CA CYS A 235 -3.75 -7.85 -9.66
C CYS A 235 -2.53 -7.62 -10.55
N THR A 236 -2.69 -6.73 -11.53
CA THR A 236 -1.61 -6.20 -12.36
C THR A 236 -1.37 -4.75 -11.99
N MET A 237 -0.15 -4.43 -11.53
CA MET A 237 0.22 -3.07 -11.15
C MET A 237 1.43 -2.62 -11.96
N ARG A 238 1.30 -1.47 -12.62
CA ARG A 238 2.39 -0.78 -13.29
C ARG A 238 2.45 0.62 -12.76
N THR A 239 3.40 0.86 -11.86
CA THR A 239 3.47 2.06 -11.02
C THR A 239 4.81 2.76 -11.19
N GLY A 240 4.82 4.05 -10.96
CA GLY A 240 6.06 4.81 -10.85
C GLY A 240 6.64 4.79 -9.44
N ASP A 241 5.75 4.64 -8.44
CA ASP A 241 6.11 4.48 -7.04
C ASP A 241 5.77 3.04 -6.60
N ASP A 242 5.65 2.74 -5.32
CA ASP A 242 5.51 1.37 -4.81
C ASP A 242 4.23 0.69 -5.30
N CYS A 243 4.29 -0.62 -5.62
CA CYS A 243 3.08 -1.35 -6.00
C CYS A 243 2.19 -1.62 -4.79
N VAL A 244 2.74 -2.19 -3.73
CA VAL A 244 2.07 -2.44 -2.46
C VAL A 244 2.87 -1.75 -1.36
N ALA A 245 2.24 -0.79 -0.70
CA ALA A 245 2.89 -0.01 0.35
C ALA A 245 2.07 0.02 1.65
N GLY A 246 2.74 0.35 2.74
CA GLY A 246 2.13 0.57 4.04
C GLY A 246 2.82 -0.11 5.20
N PHE A 247 2.28 0.08 6.39
CA PHE A 247 2.88 -0.41 7.62
C PHE A 247 1.82 -0.74 8.68
N ASP A 248 2.24 -1.45 9.74
CA ASP A 248 1.40 -1.86 10.86
C ASP A 248 0.13 -2.60 10.44
N ASN A 249 0.31 -3.51 9.47
CA ASN A 249 -0.76 -4.36 8.96
C ASN A 249 -0.66 -5.77 9.55
N GLU A 250 -1.78 -6.47 9.65
CA GLU A 250 -1.82 -7.81 10.21
C GLU A 250 -2.69 -8.75 9.36
N ASP A 251 -2.28 -10.03 9.25
CA ASP A 251 -2.99 -11.04 8.48
C ASP A 251 -3.18 -10.65 7.00
N VAL A 252 -2.07 -10.41 6.31
CA VAL A 252 -2.05 -9.97 4.91
C VAL A 252 -1.69 -11.12 3.98
N ALA A 253 -2.45 -11.32 2.91
CA ALA A 253 -2.13 -12.26 1.85
C ALA A 253 -2.13 -11.59 0.48
N VAL A 254 -1.01 -11.67 -0.24
CA VAL A 254 -0.85 -11.20 -1.64
C VAL A 254 -0.54 -12.39 -2.52
N ARG A 255 -1.36 -12.67 -3.54
CA ARG A 255 -1.20 -13.87 -4.38
C ARG A 255 -1.37 -13.58 -5.85
N GLY A 256 -0.55 -14.25 -6.69
CA GLY A 256 -0.70 -14.27 -8.14
C GLY A 256 -0.60 -12.92 -8.84
N CYS A 257 0.02 -11.92 -8.20
CA CYS A 257 0.08 -10.57 -8.72
C CYS A 257 1.32 -10.33 -9.61
N SER A 258 1.18 -9.35 -10.51
CA SER A 258 2.25 -8.90 -11.41
C SER A 258 2.59 -7.45 -11.16
N PHE A 259 3.88 -7.15 -10.89
CA PHE A 259 4.36 -5.85 -10.47
C PHE A 259 5.45 -5.32 -11.40
N ASN A 260 5.23 -4.15 -11.98
CA ASN A 260 6.25 -3.39 -12.69
C ASN A 260 6.31 -1.99 -12.07
N THR A 261 7.45 -1.63 -11.50
CA THR A 261 7.58 -0.38 -10.75
C THR A 261 8.96 0.23 -10.87
N ALA A 262 9.03 1.56 -10.72
CA ALA A 262 10.27 2.31 -10.58
C ALA A 262 10.70 2.44 -9.11
N CYS A 263 9.94 1.87 -8.17
CA CYS A 263 10.26 1.85 -6.75
C CYS A 263 10.29 0.41 -6.22
N SER A 264 9.57 0.06 -5.19
CA SER A 264 9.55 -1.29 -4.65
C SER A 264 8.27 -2.04 -5.04
N ALA A 265 8.36 -3.35 -5.32
CA ALA A 265 7.15 -4.16 -5.43
C ALA A 265 6.39 -4.16 -4.09
N PHE A 266 7.15 -4.22 -2.98
CA PHE A 266 6.64 -4.13 -1.63
C PHE A 266 7.50 -3.14 -0.83
N ARG A 267 6.94 -1.99 -0.47
CA ARG A 267 7.47 -1.10 0.57
C ARG A 267 6.59 -1.23 1.80
N PHE A 268 6.89 -2.24 2.63
CA PHE A 268 5.87 -2.81 3.48
C PHE A 268 6.37 -3.21 4.87
N GLY A 269 5.50 -3.06 5.87
CA GLY A 269 5.66 -3.60 7.20
C GLY A 269 4.36 -4.16 7.74
N GLY A 270 4.44 -5.34 8.34
CA GLY A 270 3.27 -6.00 8.90
C GLY A 270 3.63 -7.27 9.63
N ARG A 271 2.65 -7.89 10.24
CA ARG A 271 2.76 -9.15 10.96
C ARG A 271 1.88 -10.23 10.30
N ARG A 272 2.38 -11.47 10.24
CA ARG A 272 1.71 -12.59 9.56
C ARG A 272 1.33 -12.25 8.11
N VAL A 273 2.38 -11.98 7.33
CA VAL A 273 2.26 -11.57 5.92
C VAL A 273 2.67 -12.71 5.02
N LEU A 274 1.83 -13.08 4.06
CA LEU A 274 2.14 -14.05 3.00
C LEU A 274 2.11 -13.37 1.65
N ILE A 275 3.22 -13.43 0.91
CA ILE A 275 3.35 -13.03 -0.49
C ILE A 275 3.70 -14.28 -1.29
N GLU A 276 2.84 -14.66 -2.25
CA GLU A 276 2.94 -15.96 -2.91
C GLU A 276 2.65 -15.87 -4.41
N GLY A 277 3.49 -16.52 -5.22
CA GLY A 277 3.27 -16.68 -6.66
C GLY A 277 3.27 -15.35 -7.43
N CYS A 278 3.97 -14.32 -6.93
CA CYS A 278 4.03 -13.01 -7.56
C CYS A 278 5.25 -12.87 -8.47
N ARG A 279 5.09 -12.08 -9.54
CA ARG A 279 6.18 -11.70 -10.44
C ARG A 279 6.41 -10.19 -10.38
N SER A 280 7.69 -9.79 -10.29
CA SER A 280 8.10 -8.39 -10.26
C SER A 280 9.21 -8.14 -11.27
N TRP A 281 9.23 -6.97 -11.90
CA TRP A 281 10.31 -6.64 -12.85
C TRP A 281 10.51 -5.14 -13.03
N GLY A 282 11.76 -4.76 -13.40
CA GLY A 282 12.15 -3.49 -13.95
C GLY A 282 12.72 -3.63 -15.37
N PRO A 283 12.95 -2.53 -16.12
CA PRO A 283 12.59 -1.16 -15.74
C PRO A 283 11.08 -0.92 -15.78
N ALA A 284 10.65 0.13 -15.08
CA ALA A 284 9.26 0.50 -14.99
C ALA A 284 8.71 1.12 -16.27
N GLU A 285 7.46 0.82 -16.58
CA GLU A 285 6.70 1.48 -17.63
C GLU A 285 6.38 2.94 -17.25
N TYR A 286 6.07 3.18 -15.97
CA TYR A 286 5.83 4.52 -15.41
C TYR A 286 7.04 4.97 -14.58
N PRO A 287 7.57 6.19 -14.78
CA PRO A 287 8.63 6.73 -13.92
C PRO A 287 8.06 7.18 -12.57
N ILE A 288 8.92 7.28 -11.57
CA ILE A 288 8.58 8.03 -10.34
C ILE A 288 8.24 9.46 -10.74
N ARG A 289 7.04 9.92 -10.41
CA ARG A 289 6.51 11.19 -10.90
C ARG A 289 7.39 12.38 -10.54
N ASN A 290 7.87 12.44 -9.30
CA ASN A 290 8.74 13.53 -8.84
C ASN A 290 10.14 13.56 -9.48
N SER A 291 10.52 12.50 -10.18
CA SER A 291 11.77 12.47 -10.96
C SER A 291 11.65 13.12 -12.34
N LEU A 292 10.43 13.45 -12.77
CA LEU A 292 10.14 14.12 -14.02
C LEU A 292 10.32 15.65 -13.89
N PRO A 293 10.56 16.37 -15.01
CA PRO A 293 10.45 17.83 -15.05
C PRO A 293 9.06 18.28 -14.56
N LYS A 294 8.99 19.42 -13.86
CA LYS A 294 7.73 19.90 -13.25
C LYS A 294 6.60 20.06 -14.25
N ALA A 295 6.91 20.51 -15.48
CA ALA A 295 5.91 20.62 -16.54
C ALA A 295 5.27 19.26 -16.88
N ASP A 296 6.07 18.19 -16.93
CA ASP A 296 5.57 16.84 -17.19
C ASP A 296 4.76 16.30 -16.00
N GLN A 297 5.18 16.62 -14.76
CA GLN A 297 4.39 16.26 -13.58
C GLN A 297 2.98 16.88 -13.63
N ILE A 298 2.87 18.16 -13.97
CA ILE A 298 1.60 18.91 -14.01
C ILE A 298 0.74 18.50 -15.20
N SER A 299 1.36 18.27 -16.37
CA SER A 299 0.61 17.91 -17.59
C SER A 299 0.04 16.50 -17.56
N GLY A 300 0.48 15.65 -16.61
CA GLY A 300 0.15 14.23 -16.59
C GLY A 300 0.85 13.44 -17.69
N SER A 301 1.87 14.04 -18.29
CA SER A 301 2.79 13.31 -19.15
C SER A 301 3.65 12.39 -18.30
N HIS A 302 3.69 11.12 -18.64
CA HIS A 302 4.65 10.20 -17.97
C HIS A 302 6.07 10.34 -18.54
N GLY A 303 6.35 11.48 -19.17
CA GLY A 303 7.61 11.79 -19.81
C GLY A 303 7.82 11.06 -21.14
N LYS A 304 8.85 11.44 -21.86
CA LYS A 304 9.30 10.73 -23.07
C LYS A 304 9.82 9.35 -22.68
N PRO A 305 9.83 8.36 -23.59
CA PRO A 305 10.50 7.09 -23.33
C PRO A 305 11.92 7.31 -22.78
N GLY A 306 12.22 6.70 -21.62
CA GLY A 306 13.48 6.87 -20.90
C GLY A 306 13.61 8.12 -20.01
N ALA A 307 12.60 9.01 -19.97
CA ALA A 307 12.61 10.12 -19.02
C ALA A 307 12.25 9.68 -17.60
N GLY A 308 12.82 10.38 -16.62
CA GLY A 308 12.59 10.12 -15.20
C GLY A 308 13.25 8.82 -14.71
N TRP A 309 13.10 8.57 -13.43
CA TRP A 309 13.61 7.36 -12.79
C TRP A 309 12.66 6.18 -13.06
N ARG A 310 13.20 5.09 -13.62
CA ARG A 310 12.45 3.89 -14.01
C ARG A 310 13.05 2.59 -13.49
N THR A 311 14.21 2.66 -12.85
CA THR A 311 14.86 1.47 -12.31
C THR A 311 14.12 0.98 -11.07
N MET A 312 13.70 -0.27 -11.08
CA MET A 312 13.09 -0.89 -9.89
C MET A 312 14.08 -0.89 -8.73
N LEU A 313 13.69 -0.35 -7.58
CA LEU A 313 14.56 -0.25 -6.42
C LEU A 313 14.70 -1.59 -5.70
N ALA A 314 13.58 -2.23 -5.36
CA ALA A 314 13.64 -3.50 -4.64
C ALA A 314 12.41 -4.39 -4.88
N LEU A 315 12.60 -5.70 -4.66
CA LEU A 315 11.46 -6.59 -4.45
C LEU A 315 10.77 -6.24 -3.12
N PHE A 316 11.54 -6.18 -2.05
CA PHE A 316 11.02 -5.89 -0.72
C PHE A 316 11.88 -4.83 -0.02
N THR A 317 11.26 -3.68 0.28
CA THR A 317 11.79 -2.65 1.16
C THR A 317 11.00 -2.67 2.45
N TYR A 318 11.66 -2.93 3.58
CA TYR A 318 10.98 -2.84 4.86
C TYR A 318 10.60 -1.39 5.18
N TYR A 319 9.35 -1.20 5.58
CA TYR A 319 8.83 0.10 5.97
C TYR A 319 7.96 0.02 7.22
N SER A 320 8.22 0.90 8.16
CA SER A 320 7.33 1.17 9.29
C SER A 320 7.51 2.63 9.69
N ASP A 321 6.46 3.42 9.63
CA ASP A 321 6.52 4.85 9.92
C ASP A 321 6.96 5.09 11.37
N PHE A 322 8.00 5.89 11.56
CA PHE A 322 8.54 6.16 12.90
C PHE A 322 7.73 7.17 13.69
N THR A 323 6.81 7.89 13.05
CA THR A 323 6.03 8.97 13.67
C THR A 323 4.77 8.46 14.35
N ILE A 324 4.38 7.21 14.08
CA ILE A 324 3.16 6.60 14.60
C ILE A 324 3.52 5.43 15.50
N LYS A 325 2.77 5.28 16.59
CA LYS A 325 2.85 4.09 17.43
C LYS A 325 2.32 2.89 16.65
N VAL A 326 3.15 1.87 16.49
CA VAL A 326 2.73 0.62 15.86
C VAL A 326 2.05 -0.29 16.89
N ARG A 327 1.04 -1.04 16.45
CA ARG A 327 0.29 -1.97 17.30
C ARG A 327 1.10 -3.23 17.60
N ASN A 328 1.82 -3.71 16.60
CA ASN A 328 2.59 -4.94 16.66
C ASN A 328 3.97 -4.76 16.01
N ASP A 329 4.96 -5.48 16.53
CA ASP A 329 6.24 -5.59 15.85
C ASP A 329 6.09 -6.35 14.53
N PRO A 330 6.52 -5.78 13.41
CA PRO A 330 6.49 -6.44 12.12
C PRO A 330 7.36 -7.70 12.11
N GLY A 331 6.86 -8.75 11.50
CA GLY A 331 7.55 -10.05 11.41
C GLY A 331 6.63 -11.14 10.92
N GLU A 332 7.10 -12.40 10.92
CA GLU A 332 6.37 -13.51 10.35
C GLU A 332 5.97 -13.22 8.89
N ILE A 333 6.91 -12.58 8.15
CA ILE A 333 6.72 -12.26 6.73
C ILE A 333 7.29 -13.42 5.92
N THR A 334 6.48 -14.00 5.05
CA THR A 334 6.88 -15.05 4.11
C THR A 334 6.64 -14.59 2.68
N VAL A 335 7.70 -14.63 1.88
CA VAL A 335 7.65 -14.41 0.42
C VAL A 335 8.03 -15.72 -0.25
N ARG A 336 7.13 -16.34 -1.01
CA ARG A 336 7.41 -17.64 -1.59
C ARG A 336 6.93 -17.80 -3.02
N ASN A 337 7.63 -18.67 -3.77
CA ASN A 337 7.28 -18.99 -5.15
C ASN A 337 7.15 -17.74 -6.04
N CYS A 338 8.02 -16.75 -5.80
CA CYS A 338 7.99 -15.46 -6.49
C CYS A 338 9.20 -15.30 -7.41
N SER A 339 9.11 -14.33 -8.33
CA SER A 339 10.25 -13.92 -9.14
C SER A 339 10.43 -12.40 -9.15
N VAL A 340 11.69 -11.98 -9.25
CA VAL A 340 12.06 -10.58 -9.49
C VAL A 340 13.15 -10.50 -10.57
N GLU A 341 12.98 -9.57 -11.50
CA GLU A 341 13.91 -9.35 -12.60
C GLU A 341 14.34 -7.89 -12.68
N ASN A 342 15.65 -7.64 -12.82
CA ASN A 342 16.22 -6.31 -13.06
C ASN A 342 15.85 -5.28 -11.98
N ALA A 343 15.92 -5.65 -10.70
CA ALA A 343 15.82 -4.73 -9.58
C ALA A 343 17.21 -4.32 -9.06
N GLN A 344 17.33 -3.15 -8.45
CA GLN A 344 18.57 -2.79 -7.79
C GLN A 344 18.85 -3.73 -6.60
N ARG A 345 17.84 -4.02 -5.79
CA ARG A 345 17.98 -4.91 -4.62
C ARG A 345 16.89 -5.97 -4.57
N PHE A 346 17.20 -7.07 -3.93
CA PHE A 346 16.23 -8.07 -3.54
C PHE A 346 15.54 -7.68 -2.22
N LEU A 347 16.34 -7.40 -1.20
CA LEU A 347 15.90 -6.98 0.13
C LEU A 347 16.60 -5.69 0.53
N HIS A 348 15.82 -4.75 1.06
CA HIS A 348 16.30 -3.56 1.74
C HIS A 348 15.66 -3.45 3.12
N TYR A 349 16.41 -3.83 4.16
CA TYR A 349 16.05 -3.57 5.55
C TYR A 349 17.16 -2.75 6.23
N ASN A 350 16.76 -1.62 6.79
CA ASN A 350 17.66 -0.77 7.57
C ASN A 350 16.92 -0.23 8.80
N PHE A 351 17.24 -0.77 9.98
CA PHE A 351 16.64 -0.35 11.25
C PHE A 351 16.83 1.15 11.52
N SER A 352 18.06 1.64 11.41
CA SER A 352 18.38 3.06 11.66
C SER A 352 17.68 4.01 10.68
N GLY A 353 17.25 3.48 9.55
CA GLY A 353 16.60 4.26 8.50
C GLY A 353 17.55 5.23 7.79
N ASN A 354 17.34 5.36 6.52
CA ASN A 354 17.99 6.35 5.67
C ASN A 354 16.95 7.13 4.85
N GLU A 355 15.70 6.81 5.10
CA GLU A 355 14.54 7.41 4.45
C GLU A 355 13.90 8.47 5.35
N THR A 356 13.03 9.27 4.75
CA THR A 356 12.32 10.33 5.46
C THR A 356 11.39 9.79 6.53
N TRP A 357 10.83 8.58 6.35
CA TRP A 357 9.73 8.02 7.12
C TRP A 357 10.10 6.81 7.98
N GLN A 358 11.14 6.06 7.60
CA GLN A 358 11.62 4.88 8.30
C GLN A 358 12.81 5.23 9.18
N LYS A 359 12.71 5.00 10.49
CA LYS A 359 13.80 5.20 11.44
C LYS A 359 13.51 4.48 12.74
N ASN A 360 14.50 3.69 13.21
CA ASN A 360 14.44 2.98 14.49
C ASN A 360 13.17 2.10 14.64
N ARG A 361 12.84 1.38 13.56
CA ARG A 361 11.72 0.44 13.53
C ARG A 361 12.23 -0.96 13.24
N PRO A 362 11.99 -1.93 14.13
CA PRO A 362 12.47 -3.28 13.96
C PRO A 362 11.64 -4.06 12.95
N LEU A 363 12.31 -4.97 12.24
CA LEU A 363 11.71 -6.11 11.58
C LEU A 363 12.16 -7.34 12.34
N ARG A 364 11.25 -8.20 12.81
CA ARG A 364 11.60 -9.37 13.61
C ARG A 364 12.06 -10.55 12.76
N SER A 365 11.34 -10.84 11.69
CA SER A 365 11.69 -11.96 10.83
C SER A 365 11.13 -11.82 9.42
N ILE A 366 11.88 -12.33 8.44
CA ILE A 366 11.43 -12.51 7.07
C ILE A 366 12.01 -13.80 6.48
N LEU A 367 11.15 -14.57 5.83
CA LEU A 367 11.48 -15.78 5.08
C LEU A 367 11.21 -15.55 3.59
N PHE A 368 12.21 -15.85 2.77
CA PHE A 368 12.05 -16.01 1.32
C PHE A 368 12.22 -17.49 0.99
N GLU A 369 11.22 -18.10 0.32
CA GLU A 369 11.22 -19.51 -0.02
C GLU A 369 10.94 -19.70 -1.52
N ASN A 370 11.82 -20.41 -2.23
CA ASN A 370 11.68 -20.69 -3.67
C ASN A 370 11.51 -19.40 -4.49
N VAL A 371 12.31 -18.36 -4.22
CA VAL A 371 12.28 -17.11 -4.96
C VAL A 371 13.46 -17.06 -5.93
N THR A 372 13.16 -16.67 -7.18
CA THR A 372 14.18 -16.45 -8.21
C THR A 372 14.38 -14.96 -8.44
N ALA A 373 15.61 -14.47 -8.30
CA ALA A 373 15.99 -13.08 -8.48
C ALA A 373 17.11 -12.98 -9.52
N THR A 374 16.84 -12.32 -10.64
CA THR A 374 17.78 -12.21 -11.75
C THR A 374 18.09 -10.77 -12.11
N GLY A 375 19.34 -10.49 -12.52
CA GLY A 375 19.75 -9.17 -12.94
C GLY A 375 19.76 -8.14 -11.82
N LEU A 376 20.05 -8.56 -10.59
CA LEU A 376 20.17 -7.66 -9.44
C LEU A 376 21.35 -6.70 -9.59
N GLY A 377 21.15 -5.45 -9.20
CA GLY A 377 22.21 -4.42 -9.27
C GLY A 377 23.11 -4.35 -8.06
N LEU A 378 22.62 -4.76 -6.87
CA LEU A 378 23.28 -4.55 -5.58
C LEU A 378 23.03 -5.73 -4.63
N SER A 379 24.00 -5.95 -3.73
CA SER A 379 23.89 -6.91 -2.63
C SER A 379 22.64 -6.70 -1.78
N LEU A 380 22.16 -7.76 -1.13
CA LEU A 380 21.07 -7.66 -0.17
C LEU A 380 21.49 -6.77 1.02
N CYS A 381 20.55 -6.01 1.54
CA CYS A 381 20.75 -5.15 2.70
C CYS A 381 19.88 -5.62 3.86
N ALA A 382 20.52 -6.06 4.96
CA ALA A 382 19.88 -6.60 6.15
C ALA A 382 20.50 -5.97 7.41
N TYR A 383 20.16 -4.70 7.68
CA TYR A 383 20.73 -3.93 8.79
C TYR A 383 19.75 -3.86 9.96
N GLY A 384 19.89 -4.79 10.90
CA GLY A 384 19.20 -4.77 12.18
C GLY A 384 19.84 -3.84 13.20
N ASP A 385 19.51 -4.02 14.45
CA ASP A 385 20.01 -3.26 15.61
C ASP A 385 20.44 -4.20 16.74
N ALA A 386 21.39 -3.78 17.56
CA ALA A 386 21.92 -4.59 18.65
C ALA A 386 20.87 -4.93 19.72
N GLY A 387 19.92 -4.02 19.95
CA GLY A 387 18.83 -4.20 20.91
C GLY A 387 17.57 -4.84 20.33
N GLU A 388 17.49 -5.00 19.00
CA GLU A 388 16.27 -5.43 18.30
C GLU A 388 16.57 -6.64 17.40
N LYS A 389 16.26 -7.82 17.90
CA LYS A 389 16.56 -9.10 17.24
C LYS A 389 15.88 -9.22 15.88
N PHE A 390 16.66 -9.67 14.90
CA PHE A 390 16.20 -9.88 13.53
C PHE A 390 16.65 -11.22 12.98
N SER A 391 15.78 -11.91 12.28
CA SER A 391 16.05 -13.17 11.61
C SER A 391 15.77 -13.11 10.13
N LEU A 392 16.73 -13.52 9.30
CA LEU A 392 16.62 -13.65 7.84
C LEU A 392 16.77 -15.10 7.42
N ALA A 393 15.82 -15.62 6.68
CA ALA A 393 15.90 -16.94 6.07
C ALA A 393 15.68 -16.86 4.55
N LEU A 394 16.61 -17.46 3.80
CA LEU A 394 16.53 -17.72 2.37
C LEU A 394 16.51 -19.23 2.19
N LYS A 395 15.48 -19.79 1.55
CA LYS A 395 15.33 -21.23 1.35
C LYS A 395 15.00 -21.56 -0.10
N GLY A 396 15.82 -22.35 -0.76
CA GLY A 396 15.64 -22.72 -2.16
C GLY A 396 15.66 -21.54 -3.13
N CYS A 397 16.26 -20.42 -2.76
CA CYS A 397 16.29 -19.21 -3.57
C CYS A 397 17.44 -19.21 -4.58
N ARG A 398 17.26 -18.53 -5.70
CA ARG A 398 18.29 -18.34 -6.73
C ARG A 398 18.53 -16.88 -6.99
N PHE A 399 19.80 -16.47 -7.04
CA PHE A 399 20.22 -15.09 -7.24
C PHE A 399 21.24 -14.99 -8.36
N SER A 400 21.05 -14.03 -9.27
CA SER A 400 22.07 -13.61 -10.19
C SER A 400 22.17 -12.08 -10.27
N PHE A 401 23.38 -11.57 -10.36
CA PHE A 401 23.65 -10.15 -10.40
C PHE A 401 24.04 -9.69 -11.82
N ALA A 402 23.56 -8.52 -12.22
CA ALA A 402 23.87 -7.92 -13.53
C ALA A 402 25.35 -7.56 -13.67
N LYS A 403 26.04 -7.34 -12.55
CA LYS A 403 27.49 -7.07 -12.46
C LYS A 403 28.01 -7.73 -11.21
N PRO A 404 29.30 -8.16 -11.21
CA PRO A 404 29.91 -8.78 -10.04
C PRO A 404 29.78 -7.91 -8.78
N GLN A 405 29.37 -8.50 -7.70
CA GLN A 405 29.24 -7.85 -6.39
C GLN A 405 30.41 -8.23 -5.49
N ARG A 406 30.76 -7.32 -4.58
CA ARG A 406 31.84 -7.54 -3.59
C ARG A 406 31.42 -8.42 -2.43
N GLU A 407 30.15 -8.65 -2.22
CA GLU A 407 29.53 -9.51 -1.23
C GLU A 407 28.10 -9.87 -1.66
N PHE A 408 27.56 -10.99 -1.18
CA PHE A 408 26.17 -11.35 -1.43
C PHE A 408 25.23 -10.58 -0.50
N ILE A 409 25.50 -10.61 0.82
CA ILE A 409 24.69 -9.95 1.84
C ILE A 409 25.54 -8.97 2.61
N ARG A 410 25.03 -7.75 2.80
CA ARG A 410 25.49 -6.84 3.86
C ARG A 410 24.55 -6.98 5.05
N ALA A 411 25.09 -7.42 6.18
CA ALA A 411 24.30 -7.69 7.37
C ALA A 411 24.85 -6.93 8.59
N ALA A 412 23.94 -6.41 9.41
CA ALA A 412 24.29 -5.86 10.70
C ALA A 412 23.29 -6.37 11.75
N HIS A 413 23.79 -6.84 12.90
CA HIS A 413 22.98 -7.29 14.04
C HIS A 413 21.86 -8.26 13.62
N VAL A 414 22.23 -9.37 13.01
CA VAL A 414 21.33 -10.44 12.57
C VAL A 414 21.47 -11.64 13.52
N GLU A 415 20.43 -11.91 14.29
CA GLU A 415 20.43 -13.00 15.29
C GLU A 415 20.42 -14.40 14.66
N SER A 416 19.72 -14.54 13.52
CA SER A 416 19.65 -15.81 12.79
C SER A 416 19.71 -15.56 11.29
N LEU A 417 20.59 -16.29 10.61
CA LEU A 417 20.75 -16.25 9.16
C LEU A 417 20.74 -17.67 8.62
N SER A 418 19.77 -17.98 7.73
CA SER A 418 19.67 -19.27 7.04
C SER A 418 19.72 -19.08 5.54
N LEU A 419 20.53 -19.89 4.85
CA LEU A 419 20.77 -19.89 3.39
C LEU A 419 20.59 -21.30 2.81
N ASP A 420 19.54 -22.01 3.20
CA ASP A 420 19.33 -23.42 2.87
C ASP A 420 18.92 -23.60 1.40
N GLY A 421 19.69 -24.36 0.62
CA GLY A 421 19.44 -24.63 -0.80
C GLY A 421 19.54 -23.39 -1.70
N VAL A 422 20.27 -22.36 -1.27
CA VAL A 422 20.44 -21.11 -2.03
C VAL A 422 21.51 -21.28 -3.11
N SER A 423 21.30 -20.68 -4.27
CA SER A 423 22.32 -20.53 -5.31
C SER A 423 22.57 -19.07 -5.67
N VAL A 424 23.84 -18.69 -5.82
CA VAL A 424 24.29 -17.33 -6.04
C VAL A 424 25.27 -17.27 -7.19
N GLU A 425 25.04 -16.35 -8.15
CA GLU A 425 25.90 -16.09 -9.27
C GLU A 425 26.26 -14.61 -9.35
N GLY A 426 27.50 -14.29 -9.70
CA GLY A 426 27.95 -12.90 -9.88
C GLY A 426 28.36 -12.23 -8.57
N VAL A 427 29.00 -12.96 -7.67
CA VAL A 427 29.61 -12.42 -6.45
C VAL A 427 31.07 -12.86 -6.40
N ASP A 428 31.98 -11.90 -6.28
CA ASP A 428 33.45 -12.10 -6.26
C ASP A 428 34.05 -12.00 -4.86
N GLY A 429 33.22 -11.89 -3.81
CA GLY A 429 33.65 -11.72 -2.43
C GLY A 429 32.90 -12.62 -1.46
N PRO A 430 32.91 -12.30 -0.16
CA PRO A 430 32.30 -13.15 0.86
C PRO A 430 30.80 -13.26 0.70
N CYS A 431 30.26 -14.36 1.24
CA CYS A 431 28.81 -14.53 1.35
C CYS A 431 28.20 -13.41 2.21
N VAL A 432 28.81 -13.11 3.33
CA VAL A 432 28.33 -12.07 4.24
C VAL A 432 29.44 -11.11 4.61
N ARG A 433 29.21 -9.83 4.34
CA ARG A 433 29.97 -8.76 4.99
C ARG A 433 29.16 -8.25 6.17
N SER A 434 29.75 -8.35 7.36
CA SER A 434 29.03 -8.10 8.62
C SER A 434 29.50 -6.85 9.34
N TRP A 435 28.59 -6.23 10.10
CA TRP A 435 28.89 -5.23 11.11
C TRP A 435 28.15 -5.57 12.41
N GLY A 436 28.82 -5.49 13.56
CA GLY A 436 28.27 -5.93 14.84
C GLY A 436 27.99 -7.44 14.86
N ASP A 437 27.05 -7.85 15.71
CA ASP A 437 26.77 -9.27 15.93
C ASP A 437 25.91 -9.83 14.78
N VAL A 438 26.51 -10.70 13.99
CA VAL A 438 25.83 -11.43 12.92
C VAL A 438 26.06 -12.92 13.10
N ALA A 439 25.00 -13.69 13.21
CA ALA A 439 25.07 -15.13 13.33
C ALA A 439 25.72 -15.75 12.10
N LYS A 440 26.54 -16.78 12.34
CA LYS A 440 27.08 -17.59 11.25
C LYS A 440 25.93 -18.21 10.43
N PRO A 441 25.94 -18.07 9.09
CA PRO A 441 24.87 -18.61 8.28
C PRO A 441 24.78 -20.13 8.39
N ARG A 442 23.57 -20.63 8.58
CA ARG A 442 23.24 -22.01 8.25
C ARG A 442 23.13 -22.11 6.75
N SER A 443 23.83 -23.03 6.14
CA SER A 443 24.05 -23.00 4.68
C SER A 443 24.01 -24.39 4.06
N ASP A 444 23.04 -25.21 4.42
CA ASP A 444 22.88 -26.53 3.80
C ASP A 444 22.52 -26.37 2.31
N GLY A 445 23.33 -27.02 1.45
CA GLY A 445 23.12 -26.96 0.00
C GLY A 445 23.36 -25.60 -0.67
N LEU A 446 24.10 -24.67 -0.05
CA LEU A 446 24.53 -23.40 -0.66
C LEU A 446 25.43 -23.66 -1.87
N LYS A 447 25.21 -22.96 -2.98
CA LYS A 447 25.95 -23.10 -4.24
C LYS A 447 26.42 -21.76 -4.78
N GLY A 448 27.57 -21.76 -5.43
CA GLY A 448 28.13 -20.62 -6.15
C GLY A 448 28.88 -19.62 -5.24
N ILE A 449 28.85 -19.82 -3.92
CA ILE A 449 29.58 -19.01 -2.96
C ILE A 449 29.83 -19.82 -1.69
N GLU A 450 30.96 -19.59 -1.01
CA GLU A 450 31.26 -20.20 0.29
C GLU A 450 30.55 -19.46 1.43
N PRO A 451 30.10 -20.13 2.50
CA PRO A 451 29.33 -19.54 3.60
C PRO A 451 30.25 -18.81 4.61
N ASP A 452 31.09 -17.93 4.11
CA ASP A 452 32.01 -17.15 4.91
C ASP A 452 31.42 -15.81 5.38
N ILE A 453 31.96 -15.30 6.48
CA ILE A 453 31.64 -13.98 7.02
C ILE A 453 32.92 -13.19 7.17
N ILE A 454 32.94 -11.98 6.61
CA ILE A 454 34.04 -11.03 6.81
C ILE A 454 33.48 -9.79 7.49
N SER A 455 34.06 -9.45 8.65
CA SER A 455 33.68 -8.23 9.38
C SER A 455 34.12 -6.97 8.63
N ALA A 456 33.21 -6.03 8.56
CA ALA A 456 33.52 -4.68 8.08
C ALA A 456 34.32 -3.92 9.15
N THR A 457 35.16 -3.01 8.72
CA THR A 457 35.96 -2.15 9.63
C THR A 457 35.18 -0.94 10.13
N GLU A 458 34.06 -0.61 9.46
CA GLU A 458 33.19 0.53 9.78
C GLU A 458 31.72 0.15 9.59
N PRO A 459 30.78 0.85 10.26
CA PRO A 459 29.35 0.73 10.01
C PRO A 459 29.01 0.99 8.55
N PHE A 460 28.03 0.27 8.05
CA PHE A 460 27.56 0.48 6.69
C PHE A 460 26.92 1.86 6.53
N LYS A 461 27.40 2.62 5.58
CA LYS A 461 26.73 3.84 5.13
C LYS A 461 25.65 3.46 4.13
N VAL A 462 24.41 3.60 4.50
CA VAL A 462 23.27 3.39 3.61
C VAL A 462 22.97 4.70 2.92
N ARG A 463 23.01 4.69 1.59
CA ARG A 463 22.55 5.86 0.82
C ARG A 463 21.03 5.90 0.87
N PRO A 464 20.41 7.08 0.99
CA PRO A 464 18.99 7.24 0.78
C PRO A 464 18.60 6.65 -0.57
N ILE A 465 17.52 5.92 -0.59
CA ILE A 465 16.91 5.42 -1.82
C ILE A 465 16.04 6.53 -2.40
#